data_c3ed7aa173697e6010da73a3871b8289
#
_entry.id   c3ed7aa173697e6010da73a3871b8289
#
_cell.length_a   1.000
_cell.length_b   1.000
_cell.length_c   1.000
_cell.angle_alpha   90.00
_cell.angle_beta   90.00
_cell.angle_gamma   90.00
#
_symmetry.space_group_name_H-M   'P 1'
#
loop_
_entity.id
_entity.type
_entity.pdbx_description
1 polymer ?
#
loop_
_entity_poly.entity_id
_entity_poly.type
_entity_poly.pdbx_seq_one_letter_code
_entity_poly.pdbx_strand_id
1 'polypeptide(L)'
;MKHEISLYLIAGNEEEYIERCLKSFAPIAKEMVVCISRGSATPDKTEEIASGLGAKIVHYQNKRTDWNHIDDFATARNTALEACSSEWCLWVDADDVMAEDGAKLVEEAIDLAIQKDAHLVALKYNVDNAGLIPLREEISKRGTCSWKNRVHEMLVCKEPNKTIGVDKIFRIHKPHGYKPRSAERNLNILADTLAPAANSLYYQAQEYFLSGQIEKCIDSSMRALAFPELEDTLRYDVLCNLGRVAPENERLSYLGQAVALQPDRREAYFYIANHWSGKGNWVKAYGASRTCLTLHRPKAHYWNLVEAIYNWQAMDLYETASVCVGETAEAEKIKKMRPAPKISIVHATRGRPQIAWQRRWMWLSLAEKPLEIEWLFMVDHNDPTDYTPHQAIRCNPGGIVNAWNTGAKIAKGDIIVQMSDDWTPPRHWDALISTAMGDTAGEKVLAVSDGLRTDKLLCMAILTQSRLKKQGHLFHPDYQDSDGIYSDNEFTESAYQDGVVVEARHIQFKHENPMFAGGNPDEQLKNHNKPEFYEKGKAI
;
A
#
# COMPACT_ATOMS: atom_id res chain seq x y z
N MET A 1 -7.79 14.97 30.60
CA MET A 1 -8.99 14.54 29.85
C MET A 1 -10.26 14.89 30.64
N LYS A 2 -11.30 15.36 29.94
CA LYS A 2 -12.62 15.64 30.50
C LYS A 2 -13.41 14.36 30.78
N HIS A 3 -13.18 13.33 29.98
CA HIS A 3 -13.86 12.03 30.07
C HIS A 3 -12.93 10.94 30.61
N GLU A 4 -13.49 10.03 31.41
CA GLU A 4 -12.77 8.85 31.89
C GLU A 4 -12.80 7.76 30.82
N ILE A 5 -11.61 7.32 30.40
CA ILE A 5 -11.44 6.35 29.32
C ILE A 5 -10.63 5.16 29.81
N SER A 6 -11.16 3.95 29.58
CA SER A 6 -10.37 2.71 29.68
C SER A 6 -9.79 2.41 28.29
N LEU A 7 -8.47 2.39 28.19
CA LEU A 7 -7.79 1.82 27.01
C LEU A 7 -7.75 0.31 27.15
N TYR A 8 -8.13 -0.44 26.11
CA TYR A 8 -7.98 -1.89 26.14
C TYR A 8 -7.42 -2.43 24.84
N LEU A 9 -6.66 -3.51 24.93
CA LEU A 9 -6.07 -4.20 23.79
C LEU A 9 -5.86 -5.69 24.08
N ILE A 10 -5.61 -6.45 23.03
CA ILE A 10 -5.13 -7.82 23.12
C ILE A 10 -3.67 -7.87 22.67
N ALA A 11 -2.86 -8.69 23.33
CA ALA A 11 -1.47 -8.88 22.98
C ALA A 11 -1.07 -10.35 23.08
N GLY A 12 -0.35 -10.84 22.10
CA GLY A 12 0.34 -12.13 22.16
C GLY A 12 1.78 -11.93 22.63
N ASN A 13 2.72 -12.20 21.71
CA ASN A 13 4.15 -11.91 21.87
C ASN A 13 4.46 -10.61 21.09
N GLU A 14 4.38 -9.47 21.80
CA GLU A 14 4.48 -8.12 21.25
C GLU A 14 5.50 -7.26 22.04
N GLU A 15 6.57 -7.90 22.60
CA GLU A 15 7.56 -7.19 23.44
C GLU A 15 8.24 -6.02 22.71
N GLU A 16 8.33 -6.06 21.37
CA GLU A 16 8.92 -5.00 20.57
C GLU A 16 8.02 -3.76 20.44
N TYR A 17 6.69 -3.90 20.62
CA TYR A 17 5.71 -2.86 20.29
C TYR A 17 4.95 -2.34 21.49
N ILE A 18 4.62 -3.21 22.44
CA ILE A 18 3.66 -2.94 23.52
C ILE A 18 4.04 -1.71 24.36
N GLU A 19 5.34 -1.51 24.65
CA GLU A 19 5.80 -0.37 25.44
C GLU A 19 5.49 0.96 24.72
N ARG A 20 5.82 1.05 23.44
CA ARG A 20 5.56 2.24 22.61
C ARG A 20 4.06 2.51 22.49
N CYS A 21 3.24 1.48 22.27
CA CYS A 21 1.80 1.59 22.20
C CYS A 21 1.24 2.17 23.50
N LEU A 22 1.47 1.51 24.64
CA LEU A 22 0.93 1.94 25.92
C LEU A 22 1.37 3.34 26.32
N LYS A 23 2.65 3.69 26.11
CA LYS A 23 3.16 5.06 26.37
C LYS A 23 2.50 6.11 25.48
N SER A 24 2.18 5.77 24.22
CA SER A 24 1.53 6.69 23.29
C SER A 24 0.10 7.05 23.73
N PHE A 25 -0.65 6.09 24.28
CA PHE A 25 -2.04 6.28 24.69
C PHE A 25 -2.22 6.59 26.18
N ALA A 26 -1.20 6.41 27.02
CA ALA A 26 -1.26 6.71 28.45
C ALA A 26 -1.81 8.12 28.79
N PRO A 27 -1.50 9.19 28.04
CA PRO A 27 -2.01 10.54 28.35
C PRO A 27 -3.53 10.68 28.30
N ILE A 28 -4.26 9.78 27.63
CA ILE A 28 -5.72 9.81 27.52
C ILE A 28 -6.42 8.74 28.35
N ALA A 29 -5.69 7.76 28.83
CA ALA A 29 -6.24 6.61 29.53
C ALA A 29 -6.26 6.83 31.07
N LYS A 30 -7.42 6.65 31.70
CA LYS A 30 -7.54 6.54 33.14
C LYS A 30 -7.01 5.18 33.66
N GLU A 31 -7.25 4.14 32.84
CA GLU A 31 -6.74 2.80 33.05
C GLU A 31 -6.37 2.17 31.71
N MET A 32 -5.43 1.23 31.74
CA MET A 32 -5.04 0.43 30.61
C MET A 32 -5.30 -1.05 30.93
N VAL A 33 -6.01 -1.76 30.05
CA VAL A 33 -6.33 -3.19 30.21
C VAL A 33 -5.68 -3.95 29.05
N VAL A 34 -4.84 -4.91 29.35
CA VAL A 34 -4.17 -5.76 28.35
C VAL A 34 -4.60 -7.21 28.54
N CYS A 35 -5.24 -7.78 27.53
CA CYS A 35 -5.56 -9.20 27.50
C CYS A 35 -4.45 -9.97 26.82
N ILE A 36 -3.75 -10.81 27.56
CA ILE A 36 -2.72 -11.70 27.05
C ILE A 36 -3.36 -12.93 26.41
N SER A 37 -3.06 -13.16 25.13
CA SER A 37 -3.70 -14.18 24.29
C SER A 37 -2.77 -14.72 23.21
N ARG A 38 -1.80 -15.51 23.61
CA ARG A 38 -0.71 -16.01 22.77
C ARG A 38 -0.83 -17.47 22.30
N GLY A 39 -1.90 -18.15 22.65
CA GLY A 39 -2.03 -19.59 22.39
C GLY A 39 -0.96 -20.42 23.10
N SER A 40 -0.42 -21.44 22.41
CA SER A 40 0.67 -22.31 22.90
C SER A 40 2.07 -21.74 22.64
N ALA A 41 2.19 -20.52 22.06
CA ALA A 41 3.49 -19.89 21.81
C ALA A 41 4.25 -19.62 23.12
N THR A 42 5.56 -19.82 23.11
CA THR A 42 6.42 -19.49 24.25
C THR A 42 6.27 -18.02 24.60
N PRO A 43 6.00 -17.68 25.88
CA PRO A 43 5.88 -16.30 26.31
C PRO A 43 7.16 -15.50 26.11
N ASP A 44 7.02 -14.27 25.61
CA ASP A 44 8.04 -13.24 25.64
C ASP A 44 7.83 -12.28 26.84
N LYS A 45 8.44 -11.10 26.82
CA LYS A 45 8.34 -10.10 27.89
C LYS A 45 7.11 -9.19 27.81
N THR A 46 6.17 -9.43 26.89
CA THR A 46 5.00 -8.56 26.67
C THR A 46 4.24 -8.29 27.97
N GLU A 47 3.94 -9.33 28.73
CA GLU A 47 3.17 -9.23 29.98
C GLU A 47 3.93 -8.48 31.09
N GLU A 48 5.23 -8.74 31.23
CA GLU A 48 6.12 -8.04 32.18
C GLU A 48 6.15 -6.53 31.85
N ILE A 49 6.34 -6.18 30.57
CA ILE A 49 6.41 -4.78 30.13
C ILE A 49 5.07 -4.07 30.38
N ALA A 50 3.96 -4.68 30.00
CA ALA A 50 2.64 -4.09 30.18
C ALA A 50 2.30 -3.89 31.66
N SER A 51 2.57 -4.88 32.50
CA SER A 51 2.39 -4.79 33.97
C SER A 51 3.29 -3.72 34.56
N GLY A 52 4.56 -3.63 34.15
CA GLY A 52 5.51 -2.61 34.58
C GLY A 52 5.08 -1.17 34.26
N LEU A 53 4.25 -0.98 33.23
CA LEU A 53 3.62 0.30 32.86
C LEU A 53 2.29 0.56 33.57
N GLY A 54 1.90 -0.30 34.52
CA GLY A 54 0.68 -0.16 35.32
C GLY A 54 -0.59 -0.65 34.61
N ALA A 55 -0.48 -1.43 33.55
CA ALA A 55 -1.64 -2.01 32.90
C ALA A 55 -2.24 -3.14 33.75
N LYS A 56 -3.58 -3.20 33.80
CA LYS A 56 -4.33 -4.33 34.34
C LYS A 56 -4.24 -5.50 33.37
N ILE A 57 -3.65 -6.62 33.81
CA ILE A 57 -3.50 -7.81 32.98
C ILE A 57 -4.71 -8.73 33.18
N VAL A 58 -5.27 -9.20 32.07
CA VAL A 58 -6.26 -10.28 32.03
C VAL A 58 -5.80 -11.30 30.99
N HIS A 59 -6.32 -12.53 31.05
CA HIS A 59 -5.87 -13.60 30.17
C HIS A 59 -7.03 -14.21 29.40
N TYR A 60 -6.81 -14.46 28.12
CA TYR A 60 -7.65 -15.30 27.30
C TYR A 60 -6.97 -16.65 27.06
N GLN A 61 -7.66 -17.73 27.37
CA GLN A 61 -7.17 -19.09 27.12
C GLN A 61 -7.80 -19.65 25.85
N ASN A 62 -6.93 -20.01 24.89
CA ASN A 62 -7.39 -20.70 23.68
C ASN A 62 -8.17 -21.97 23.99
N LYS A 63 -9.23 -22.23 23.22
CA LYS A 63 -9.92 -23.54 23.18
C LYS A 63 -9.08 -24.57 22.40
N ARG A 64 -8.37 -24.09 21.36
CA ARG A 64 -7.41 -24.88 20.56
C ARG A 64 -6.02 -24.77 21.20
N THR A 65 -5.76 -25.70 22.13
CA THR A 65 -4.49 -25.70 22.91
C THR A 65 -3.26 -26.10 22.08
N ASP A 66 -3.47 -26.69 20.91
CA ASP A 66 -2.45 -27.07 19.91
C ASP A 66 -1.99 -25.91 19.01
N TRP A 67 -2.70 -24.79 19.00
CA TRP A 67 -2.37 -23.65 18.16
C TRP A 67 -1.39 -22.70 18.84
N ASN A 68 -0.36 -22.27 18.12
CA ASN A 68 0.62 -21.28 18.61
C ASN A 68 0.14 -19.81 18.48
N HIS A 69 -1.05 -19.61 17.93
CA HIS A 69 -1.71 -18.32 17.77
C HIS A 69 -3.09 -18.34 18.45
N ILE A 70 -3.67 -17.14 18.61
CA ILE A 70 -5.03 -16.99 19.13
C ILE A 70 -6.05 -17.69 18.23
N ASP A 71 -7.08 -18.30 18.82
CA ASP A 71 -8.15 -19.00 18.10
C ASP A 71 -9.47 -18.22 18.02
N ASP A 72 -9.63 -17.17 18.84
CA ASP A 72 -10.85 -16.33 18.87
C ASP A 72 -10.53 -14.90 19.32
N PHE A 73 -10.32 -14.01 18.35
CA PHE A 73 -10.02 -12.60 18.62
C PHE A 73 -11.18 -11.88 19.32
N ALA A 74 -12.44 -12.15 18.93
CA ALA A 74 -13.58 -11.49 19.53
C ALA A 74 -13.72 -11.84 21.01
N THR A 75 -13.54 -13.11 21.38
CA THR A 75 -13.59 -13.50 22.80
C THR A 75 -12.47 -12.87 23.61
N ALA A 76 -11.25 -12.81 23.08
CA ALA A 76 -10.13 -12.15 23.75
C ALA A 76 -10.37 -10.64 23.93
N ARG A 77 -10.88 -9.94 22.89
CA ARG A 77 -11.23 -8.52 22.98
C ARG A 77 -12.39 -8.28 23.95
N ASN A 78 -13.40 -9.13 23.98
CA ASN A 78 -14.48 -9.05 24.96
C ASN A 78 -13.95 -9.24 26.39
N THR A 79 -13.02 -10.16 26.61
CA THR A 79 -12.35 -10.34 27.92
C THR A 79 -11.67 -9.05 28.40
N ALA A 80 -10.98 -8.35 27.50
CA ALA A 80 -10.38 -7.05 27.83
C ALA A 80 -11.45 -5.96 28.07
N LEU A 81 -12.45 -5.87 27.20
CA LEU A 81 -13.54 -4.88 27.30
C LEU A 81 -14.35 -5.03 28.58
N GLU A 82 -14.68 -6.26 28.99
CA GLU A 82 -15.41 -6.54 30.23
C GLU A 82 -14.62 -6.17 31.50
N ALA A 83 -13.29 -6.18 31.42
CA ALA A 83 -12.42 -5.77 32.51
C ALA A 83 -12.26 -4.26 32.66
N CYS A 84 -12.76 -3.45 31.71
CA CYS A 84 -12.75 -1.99 31.73
C CYS A 84 -13.74 -1.45 32.79
N SER A 85 -13.33 -0.38 33.49
CA SER A 85 -14.13 0.24 34.55
C SER A 85 -14.69 1.64 34.17
N SER A 86 -14.07 2.35 33.26
CA SER A 86 -14.49 3.70 32.84
C SER A 86 -15.80 3.70 32.03
N GLU A 87 -16.43 4.84 31.92
CA GLU A 87 -17.67 5.00 31.14
C GLU A 87 -17.44 4.76 29.63
N TRP A 88 -16.30 5.21 29.14
CA TRP A 88 -15.90 5.03 27.74
C TRP A 88 -14.73 4.07 27.61
N CYS A 89 -14.80 3.19 26.64
CA CYS A 89 -13.78 2.18 26.35
C CYS A 89 -13.23 2.41 24.94
N LEU A 90 -11.91 2.51 24.83
CA LEU A 90 -11.18 2.72 23.59
C LEU A 90 -10.27 1.52 23.32
N TRP A 91 -10.34 0.93 22.14
CA TRP A 91 -9.46 -0.17 21.79
C TRP A 91 -8.36 0.25 20.81
N VAL A 92 -7.24 -0.44 20.88
CA VAL A 92 -6.10 -0.30 19.97
C VAL A 92 -5.44 -1.66 19.73
N ASP A 93 -4.60 -1.77 18.71
CA ASP A 93 -3.69 -2.91 18.55
C ASP A 93 -2.33 -2.62 19.20
N ALA A 94 -1.59 -3.67 19.60
CA ALA A 94 -0.35 -3.53 20.35
C ALA A 94 0.78 -2.80 19.59
N ASP A 95 0.67 -2.71 18.27
CA ASP A 95 1.63 -2.03 17.37
C ASP A 95 1.14 -0.65 16.88
N ASP A 96 0.04 -0.14 17.42
CA ASP A 96 -0.47 1.19 17.11
C ASP A 96 0.21 2.30 17.92
N VAL A 97 0.11 3.51 17.37
CA VAL A 97 0.43 4.75 18.10
C VAL A 97 -0.65 5.80 17.86
N MET A 98 -0.87 6.68 18.84
CA MET A 98 -1.81 7.79 18.70
C MET A 98 -1.30 8.81 17.69
N ALA A 99 -2.20 9.35 16.86
CA ALA A 99 -1.88 10.47 15.98
C ALA A 99 -1.61 11.75 16.78
N GLU A 100 -0.94 12.74 16.20
CA GLU A 100 -0.50 13.97 16.85
C GLU A 100 -1.65 14.69 17.59
N ASP A 101 -2.80 14.85 16.96
CA ASP A 101 -4.00 15.46 17.55
C ASP A 101 -4.96 14.44 18.19
N GLY A 102 -4.55 13.19 18.35
CA GLY A 102 -5.43 12.09 18.76
C GLY A 102 -6.12 12.31 20.09
N ALA A 103 -5.43 12.88 21.09
CA ALA A 103 -5.99 13.16 22.41
C ALA A 103 -7.18 14.13 22.33
N LYS A 104 -7.01 15.23 21.60
CA LYS A 104 -8.06 16.23 21.38
C LYS A 104 -9.23 15.64 20.60
N LEU A 105 -8.93 14.85 19.57
CA LEU A 105 -9.93 14.21 18.73
C LEU A 105 -10.81 13.23 19.52
N VAL A 106 -10.23 12.45 20.42
CA VAL A 106 -10.98 11.52 21.29
C VAL A 106 -11.96 12.28 22.19
N GLU A 107 -11.55 13.40 22.79
CA GLU A 107 -12.46 14.24 23.60
C GLU A 107 -13.61 14.80 22.76
N GLU A 108 -13.30 15.41 21.60
CA GLU A 108 -14.31 15.95 20.67
C GLU A 108 -15.28 14.85 20.19
N ALA A 109 -14.80 13.66 19.93
CA ALA A 109 -15.59 12.53 19.48
C ALA A 109 -16.55 12.02 20.57
N ILE A 110 -16.09 11.96 21.82
CA ILE A 110 -16.94 11.60 22.96
C ILE A 110 -17.98 12.69 23.24
N ASP A 111 -17.61 13.98 23.22
CA ASP A 111 -18.56 15.08 23.36
C ASP A 111 -19.66 15.02 22.29
N LEU A 112 -19.29 14.72 21.04
CA LEU A 112 -20.25 14.53 19.94
C LEU A 112 -21.15 13.30 20.16
N ALA A 113 -20.58 12.21 20.69
CA ALA A 113 -21.35 11.00 20.99
C ALA A 113 -22.39 11.28 22.08
N ILE A 114 -22.01 11.99 23.13
CA ILE A 114 -22.94 12.41 24.21
C ILE A 114 -24.04 13.31 23.64
N GLN A 115 -23.68 14.31 22.82
CA GLN A 115 -24.66 15.23 22.21
C GLN A 115 -25.67 14.48 21.32
N LYS A 116 -25.23 13.44 20.61
CA LYS A 116 -26.05 12.65 19.69
C LYS A 116 -26.66 11.41 20.32
N ASP A 117 -26.49 11.20 21.62
CA ASP A 117 -26.90 10.00 22.34
C ASP A 117 -26.37 8.70 21.65
N ALA A 118 -25.11 8.75 21.19
CA ALA A 118 -24.46 7.62 20.55
C ALA A 118 -23.71 6.77 21.58
N HIS A 119 -23.65 5.46 21.30
CA HIS A 119 -22.99 4.47 22.12
C HIS A 119 -21.68 3.95 21.50
N LEU A 120 -21.47 4.21 20.21
CA LEU A 120 -20.31 3.77 19.44
C LEU A 120 -19.84 4.88 18.51
N VAL A 121 -18.55 5.15 18.54
CA VAL A 121 -17.90 6.11 17.63
C VAL A 121 -16.94 5.37 16.73
N ALA A 122 -17.12 5.53 15.42
CA ALA A 122 -16.17 5.09 14.43
C ALA A 122 -15.25 6.25 14.02
N LEU A 123 -13.95 6.00 14.01
CA LEU A 123 -12.89 6.95 13.63
C LEU A 123 -12.07 6.38 12.48
N LYS A 124 -11.39 7.24 11.74
CA LYS A 124 -10.44 6.79 10.72
C LYS A 124 -9.18 6.23 11.37
N TYR A 125 -8.79 5.08 10.87
CA TYR A 125 -7.57 4.36 11.25
C TYR A 125 -6.60 4.34 10.07
N ASN A 126 -5.40 4.90 10.25
CA ASN A 126 -4.36 4.84 9.23
C ASN A 126 -3.65 3.49 9.31
N VAL A 127 -4.11 2.56 8.48
CA VAL A 127 -3.51 1.23 8.38
C VAL A 127 -2.31 1.31 7.44
N ASP A 128 -1.11 1.16 8.01
CA ASP A 128 0.09 0.87 7.23
C ASP A 128 0.58 2.00 6.30
N ASN A 129 0.19 3.26 6.54
CA ASN A 129 0.51 4.40 5.65
C ASN A 129 0.23 4.14 4.14
N ALA A 130 -0.39 3.03 3.77
CA ALA A 130 -0.63 2.62 2.37
C ALA A 130 -1.82 3.34 1.72
N GLY A 131 -2.26 4.44 2.32
CA GLY A 131 -3.46 5.14 1.86
C GLY A 131 -4.77 4.40 2.17
N LEU A 132 -4.72 3.28 2.88
CA LEU A 132 -5.89 2.60 3.41
C LEU A 132 -6.25 3.22 4.76
N ILE A 133 -7.30 4.03 4.77
CA ILE A 133 -7.77 4.75 5.97
C ILE A 133 -9.24 4.38 6.20
N PRO A 134 -9.53 3.14 6.64
CA PRO A 134 -10.89 2.71 6.91
C PRO A 134 -11.47 3.44 8.11
N LEU A 135 -12.77 3.60 8.11
CA LEU A 135 -13.53 3.95 9.31
C LEU A 135 -13.69 2.68 10.15
N ARG A 136 -13.22 2.72 11.40
CA ARG A 136 -13.30 1.59 12.33
C ARG A 136 -14.02 2.03 13.61
N GLU A 137 -14.78 1.11 14.20
CA GLU A 137 -15.43 1.30 15.50
C GLU A 137 -14.36 1.32 16.59
N GLU A 138 -14.10 2.50 17.16
CA GLU A 138 -12.96 2.71 18.03
C GLU A 138 -13.34 2.94 19.51
N ILE A 139 -14.37 3.77 19.77
CA ILE A 139 -14.75 4.18 21.12
C ILE A 139 -16.17 3.71 21.38
N SER A 140 -16.37 2.97 22.47
CA SER A 140 -17.69 2.47 22.89
C SER A 140 -18.04 2.88 24.31
N LYS A 141 -19.33 3.15 24.54
CA LYS A 141 -19.87 3.30 25.88
C LYS A 141 -19.91 1.92 26.56
N ARG A 142 -19.35 1.81 27.78
CA ARG A 142 -19.24 0.55 28.50
C ARG A 142 -20.59 -0.19 28.62
N GLY A 143 -20.58 -1.48 28.31
CA GLY A 143 -21.75 -2.37 28.41
C GLY A 143 -22.74 -2.28 27.25
N THR A 144 -22.51 -1.39 26.25
CA THR A 144 -23.42 -1.21 25.10
C THR A 144 -22.98 -1.95 23.85
N CYS A 145 -21.70 -2.34 23.74
CA CYS A 145 -21.14 -3.00 22.57
C CYS A 145 -20.48 -4.33 22.96
N SER A 146 -20.27 -5.19 21.95
CA SER A 146 -19.53 -6.44 22.08
C SER A 146 -18.86 -6.81 20.76
N TRP A 147 -17.71 -7.47 20.85
CA TRP A 147 -17.02 -8.02 19.68
C TRP A 147 -17.71 -9.27 19.16
N LYS A 148 -17.76 -9.39 17.83
CA LYS A 148 -18.32 -10.53 17.09
C LYS A 148 -17.30 -11.04 16.09
N ASN A 149 -17.45 -12.28 15.67
CA ASN A 149 -16.58 -13.03 14.76
C ASN A 149 -15.21 -13.38 15.35
N ARG A 150 -14.81 -14.65 15.22
CA ARG A 150 -13.56 -15.18 15.77
C ARG A 150 -12.31 -14.55 15.13
N VAL A 151 -12.42 -14.17 13.86
CA VAL A 151 -11.43 -13.41 13.09
C VAL A 151 -12.18 -12.44 12.16
N HIS A 152 -11.53 -11.36 11.73
CA HIS A 152 -12.20 -10.20 11.13
C HIS A 152 -13.32 -9.69 12.06
N GLU A 153 -12.94 -9.58 13.30
CA GLU A 153 -13.83 -9.20 14.38
C GLU A 153 -14.32 -7.76 14.24
N MET A 154 -15.56 -7.55 14.60
CA MET A 154 -16.24 -6.25 14.56
C MET A 154 -16.79 -5.90 15.93
N LEU A 155 -16.64 -4.66 16.34
CA LEU A 155 -17.28 -4.14 17.55
C LEU A 155 -18.71 -3.70 17.19
N VAL A 156 -19.70 -4.41 17.68
CA VAL A 156 -21.12 -4.24 17.33
C VAL A 156 -21.87 -3.63 18.51
N CYS A 157 -22.56 -2.52 18.27
CA CYS A 157 -23.45 -1.90 19.25
C CYS A 157 -24.77 -2.69 19.34
N LYS A 158 -25.28 -2.85 20.55
CA LYS A 158 -26.61 -3.49 20.80
C LYS A 158 -27.74 -2.72 20.14
N GLU A 159 -27.59 -1.41 20.01
CA GLU A 159 -28.49 -0.51 19.31
C GLU A 159 -27.77 0.10 18.09
N PRO A 160 -27.92 -0.48 16.88
CA PRO A 160 -27.15 -0.06 15.69
C PRO A 160 -27.31 1.42 15.31
N ASN A 161 -28.47 2.02 15.56
CA ASN A 161 -28.76 3.43 15.32
C ASN A 161 -28.01 4.40 16.27
N LYS A 162 -27.34 3.90 17.31
CA LYS A 162 -26.53 4.65 18.26
C LYS A 162 -25.05 4.70 17.86
N THR A 163 -24.74 4.57 16.58
CA THR A 163 -23.36 4.64 16.05
C THR A 163 -23.18 5.93 15.24
N ILE A 164 -22.06 6.62 15.45
CA ILE A 164 -21.65 7.80 14.69
C ILE A 164 -20.27 7.60 14.07
N GLY A 165 -20.02 8.23 12.92
CA GLY A 165 -18.72 8.26 12.27
C GLY A 165 -18.09 9.65 12.35
N VAL A 166 -16.79 9.72 12.59
CA VAL A 166 -15.99 10.94 12.59
C VAL A 166 -14.85 10.77 11.58
N ASP A 167 -14.83 11.62 10.58
CA ASP A 167 -13.90 11.55 9.44
C ASP A 167 -12.53 12.18 9.77
N LYS A 168 -11.86 11.65 10.82
CA LYS A 168 -10.54 12.10 11.26
C LYS A 168 -9.70 10.91 11.71
N ILE A 169 -8.40 10.96 11.43
CA ILE A 169 -7.44 9.90 11.80
C ILE A 169 -7.09 10.07 13.28
N PHE A 170 -7.33 9.01 14.04
CA PHE A 170 -7.08 8.95 15.48
C PHE A 170 -5.79 8.19 15.80
N ARG A 171 -5.51 7.09 15.13
CA ARG A 171 -4.36 6.22 15.36
C ARG A 171 -3.69 5.77 14.07
N ILE A 172 -2.44 5.39 14.19
CA ILE A 172 -1.58 5.00 13.08
C ILE A 172 -0.99 3.63 13.41
N HIS A 173 -1.13 2.68 12.49
CA HIS A 173 -0.45 1.40 12.57
C HIS A 173 1.05 1.58 12.29
N LYS A 174 1.91 1.14 13.20
CA LYS A 174 3.38 1.29 13.09
C LYS A 174 4.13 0.01 13.47
N PRO A 175 4.00 -1.07 12.71
CA PRO A 175 4.85 -2.24 12.90
C PRO A 175 6.31 -1.90 12.57
N HIS A 176 7.27 -2.50 13.27
CA HIS A 176 8.66 -2.50 12.85
C HIS A 176 8.86 -3.58 11.79
N GLY A 177 9.15 -3.17 10.55
CA GLY A 177 9.33 -4.09 9.44
C GLY A 177 8.04 -4.67 8.88
N TYR A 178 8.17 -5.54 7.89
CA TYR A 178 7.06 -6.24 7.26
C TYR A 178 6.63 -7.42 8.16
N LYS A 179 5.47 -7.31 8.82
CA LYS A 179 4.79 -8.49 9.39
C LYS A 179 4.08 -9.22 8.24
N PRO A 180 4.45 -10.46 7.90
CA PRO A 180 3.69 -11.23 6.92
C PRO A 180 2.24 -11.31 7.39
N ARG A 181 1.30 -11.00 6.51
CA ARG A 181 -0.12 -11.18 6.81
C ARG A 181 -0.34 -12.66 7.11
N SER A 182 -0.85 -13.01 8.26
CA SER A 182 -1.06 -14.40 8.62
C SER A 182 -2.37 -14.94 8.03
N ALA A 183 -2.42 -14.99 6.68
CA ALA A 183 -3.53 -15.60 5.94
C ALA A 183 -3.78 -17.04 6.39
N GLU A 184 -2.72 -17.82 6.64
CA GLU A 184 -2.83 -19.19 7.14
C GLU A 184 -3.54 -19.24 8.50
N ARG A 185 -3.16 -18.38 9.46
CA ARG A 185 -3.85 -18.27 10.75
C ARG A 185 -5.33 -17.96 10.57
N ASN A 186 -5.64 -16.95 9.76
CA ASN A 186 -7.02 -16.52 9.55
C ASN A 186 -7.84 -17.62 8.88
N LEU A 187 -7.28 -18.29 7.88
CA LEU A 187 -7.90 -19.45 7.23
C LEU A 187 -8.15 -20.60 8.18
N ASN A 188 -7.21 -20.91 9.09
CA ASN A 188 -7.37 -21.95 10.11
C ASN A 188 -8.56 -21.63 11.03
N ILE A 189 -8.66 -20.37 11.51
CA ILE A 189 -9.76 -19.93 12.37
C ILE A 189 -11.10 -20.00 11.63
N LEU A 190 -11.14 -19.57 10.36
CA LEU A 190 -12.36 -19.63 9.54
C LEU A 190 -12.78 -21.07 9.23
N ALA A 191 -11.83 -21.98 9.00
CA ALA A 191 -12.10 -23.38 8.72
C ALA A 191 -12.58 -24.16 9.94
N ASP A 192 -12.18 -23.77 11.15
CA ASP A 192 -12.60 -24.37 12.42
C ASP A 192 -14.03 -23.99 12.85
N THR A 193 -14.77 -23.31 11.99
CA THR A 193 -16.16 -22.90 12.23
C THR A 193 -17.12 -24.05 11.84
N LEU A 194 -17.98 -24.48 12.76
CA LEU A 194 -18.85 -25.65 12.60
C LEU A 194 -19.86 -25.56 11.43
N ALA A 195 -20.24 -24.35 11.01
CA ALA A 195 -21.05 -24.12 9.83
C ALA A 195 -20.54 -22.83 9.13
N PRO A 196 -20.24 -22.89 7.83
CA PRO A 196 -19.85 -21.70 7.10
C PRO A 196 -21.03 -20.73 7.01
N ALA A 197 -20.92 -19.59 7.68
CA ALA A 197 -21.81 -18.45 7.46
C ALA A 197 -21.39 -17.67 6.21
N ALA A 198 -22.30 -16.91 5.61
CA ALA A 198 -22.04 -16.09 4.43
C ALA A 198 -20.77 -15.21 4.59
N ASN A 199 -20.65 -14.53 5.73
CA ASN A 199 -19.51 -13.68 6.04
C ASN A 199 -18.20 -14.48 6.19
N SER A 200 -18.23 -15.68 6.77
CA SER A 200 -17.04 -16.52 6.88
C SER A 200 -16.50 -16.94 5.51
N LEU A 201 -17.36 -17.28 4.57
CA LEU A 201 -17.00 -17.60 3.19
C LEU A 201 -16.47 -16.37 2.43
N TYR A 202 -17.06 -15.19 2.65
CA TYR A 202 -16.53 -13.93 2.13
C TYR A 202 -15.10 -13.70 2.61
N TYR A 203 -14.83 -13.79 3.90
CA TYR A 203 -13.48 -13.59 4.44
C TYR A 203 -12.50 -14.68 4.00
N GLN A 204 -12.93 -15.93 3.87
CA GLN A 204 -12.10 -16.99 3.27
C GLN A 204 -11.71 -16.64 1.83
N ALA A 205 -12.66 -16.17 1.02
CA ALA A 205 -12.39 -15.75 -0.35
C ALA A 205 -11.36 -14.60 -0.40
N GLN A 206 -11.45 -13.62 0.50
CA GLN A 206 -10.50 -12.53 0.61
C GLN A 206 -9.08 -13.04 0.97
N GLU A 207 -8.96 -13.92 1.95
CA GLU A 207 -7.66 -14.50 2.34
C GLU A 207 -7.06 -15.35 1.22
N TYR A 208 -7.86 -16.14 0.51
CA TYR A 208 -7.40 -16.91 -0.65
C TYR A 208 -6.97 -16.00 -1.80
N PHE A 209 -7.71 -14.91 -2.06
CA PHE A 209 -7.33 -13.91 -3.06
C PHE A 209 -5.96 -13.30 -2.75
N LEU A 210 -5.75 -12.84 -1.52
CA LEU A 210 -4.52 -12.18 -1.07
C LEU A 210 -3.32 -13.13 -1.02
N SER A 211 -3.55 -14.42 -0.81
CA SER A 211 -2.52 -15.46 -0.83
C SER A 211 -2.30 -16.09 -2.21
N GLY A 212 -2.99 -15.60 -3.25
CA GLY A 212 -2.85 -16.09 -4.63
C GLY A 212 -3.48 -17.48 -4.89
N GLN A 213 -4.28 -18.00 -3.96
CA GLN A 213 -4.99 -19.30 -4.09
C GLN A 213 -6.30 -19.12 -4.86
N ILE A 214 -6.19 -18.82 -6.17
CA ILE A 214 -7.30 -18.32 -7.01
C ILE A 214 -8.46 -19.30 -7.10
N GLU A 215 -8.23 -20.59 -7.27
CA GLU A 215 -9.31 -21.59 -7.37
C GLU A 215 -10.15 -21.65 -6.09
N LYS A 216 -9.49 -21.62 -4.93
CA LYS A 216 -10.18 -21.59 -3.63
C LYS A 216 -10.91 -20.26 -3.39
N CYS A 217 -10.33 -19.16 -3.88
CA CYS A 217 -11.02 -17.86 -3.85
C CYS A 217 -12.32 -17.91 -4.63
N ILE A 218 -12.31 -18.47 -5.84
CA ILE A 218 -13.52 -18.63 -6.68
C ILE A 218 -14.56 -19.52 -5.99
N ASP A 219 -14.15 -20.70 -5.47
CA ASP A 219 -15.08 -21.61 -4.76
C ASP A 219 -15.73 -20.92 -3.57
N SER A 220 -14.94 -20.31 -2.68
CA SER A 220 -15.48 -19.63 -1.49
C SER A 220 -16.37 -18.45 -1.87
N SER A 221 -16.02 -17.71 -2.92
CA SER A 221 -16.82 -16.61 -3.45
C SER A 221 -18.18 -17.07 -3.97
N MET A 222 -18.21 -18.14 -4.78
CA MET A 222 -19.45 -18.70 -5.32
C MET A 222 -20.37 -19.23 -4.20
N ARG A 223 -19.78 -19.89 -3.22
CA ARG A 223 -20.52 -20.36 -2.05
C ARG A 223 -21.08 -19.21 -1.21
N ALA A 224 -20.32 -18.12 -1.03
CA ALA A 224 -20.79 -16.91 -0.34
C ALA A 224 -21.99 -16.28 -1.06
N LEU A 225 -21.95 -16.19 -2.39
CA LEU A 225 -23.04 -15.64 -3.20
C LEU A 225 -24.33 -16.46 -3.12
N ALA A 226 -24.25 -17.76 -2.79
CA ALA A 226 -25.40 -18.62 -2.64
C ALA A 226 -26.24 -18.30 -1.37
N PHE A 227 -25.71 -17.53 -0.43
CA PHE A 227 -26.43 -17.11 0.77
C PHE A 227 -27.24 -15.83 0.50
N PRO A 228 -28.57 -15.86 0.58
CA PRO A 228 -29.41 -14.67 0.38
C PRO A 228 -29.13 -13.55 1.39
N GLU A 229 -28.74 -13.91 2.62
CA GLU A 229 -28.44 -12.99 3.71
C GLU A 229 -27.07 -12.30 3.62
N LEU A 230 -26.25 -12.61 2.61
CA LEU A 230 -24.99 -11.88 2.38
C LEU A 230 -25.33 -10.42 2.09
N GLU A 231 -24.82 -9.51 2.91
CA GLU A 231 -25.05 -8.08 2.76
C GLU A 231 -24.61 -7.58 1.37
N ASP A 232 -25.35 -6.64 0.80
CA ASP A 232 -25.09 -6.10 -0.54
C ASP A 232 -23.68 -5.53 -0.70
N THR A 233 -23.11 -4.94 0.35
CA THR A 233 -21.74 -4.43 0.34
C THR A 233 -20.70 -5.54 0.17
N LEU A 234 -20.88 -6.67 0.89
CA LEU A 234 -20.00 -7.83 0.78
C LEU A 234 -20.25 -8.57 -0.53
N ARG A 235 -21.49 -8.68 -0.96
CA ARG A 235 -21.88 -9.25 -2.25
C ARG A 235 -21.25 -8.50 -3.42
N TYR A 236 -21.24 -7.17 -3.37
CA TYR A 236 -20.57 -6.33 -4.36
C TYR A 236 -19.08 -6.63 -4.44
N ASP A 237 -18.39 -6.75 -3.32
CA ASP A 237 -16.95 -7.07 -3.29
C ASP A 237 -16.66 -8.46 -3.84
N VAL A 238 -17.49 -9.46 -3.49
CA VAL A 238 -17.37 -10.82 -4.03
C VAL A 238 -17.50 -10.79 -5.55
N LEU A 239 -18.50 -10.07 -6.08
CA LEU A 239 -18.71 -9.91 -7.52
C LEU A 239 -17.53 -9.21 -8.20
N CYS A 240 -17.00 -8.16 -7.59
CA CYS A 240 -15.80 -7.47 -8.08
C CYS A 240 -14.56 -8.40 -8.09
N ASN A 241 -14.37 -9.20 -7.05
CA ASN A 241 -13.26 -10.15 -6.99
C ASN A 241 -13.40 -11.26 -8.05
N LEU A 242 -14.59 -11.85 -8.20
CA LEU A 242 -14.86 -12.80 -9.29
C LEU A 242 -14.62 -12.17 -10.66
N GLY A 243 -15.03 -10.91 -10.86
CA GLY A 243 -14.74 -10.15 -12.08
C GLY A 243 -13.26 -9.96 -12.39
N ARG A 244 -12.39 -10.17 -11.41
CA ARG A 244 -10.92 -10.08 -11.56
C ARG A 244 -10.26 -11.44 -11.79
N VAL A 245 -10.77 -12.51 -11.17
CA VAL A 245 -10.09 -13.80 -11.09
C VAL A 245 -10.82 -14.97 -11.72
N ALA A 246 -12.13 -14.89 -11.97
CA ALA A 246 -12.88 -15.95 -12.62
C ALA A 246 -12.39 -16.22 -14.06
N PRO A 247 -12.81 -17.33 -14.69
CA PRO A 247 -12.56 -17.57 -16.10
C PRO A 247 -12.93 -16.37 -16.96
N GLU A 248 -12.12 -16.08 -17.95
CA GLU A 248 -12.15 -14.80 -18.66
C GLU A 248 -13.52 -14.47 -19.28
N ASN A 249 -14.19 -15.46 -19.83
CA ASN A 249 -15.52 -15.34 -20.41
C ASN A 249 -16.64 -14.98 -19.40
N GLU A 250 -16.40 -15.14 -18.10
CA GLU A 250 -17.37 -14.88 -17.04
C GLU A 250 -17.16 -13.53 -16.35
N ARG A 251 -15.93 -12.97 -16.40
CA ARG A 251 -15.54 -11.78 -15.63
C ARG A 251 -16.48 -10.60 -15.81
N LEU A 252 -16.84 -10.28 -17.06
CA LEU A 252 -17.73 -9.15 -17.36
C LEU A 252 -19.17 -9.38 -16.84
N SER A 253 -19.62 -10.64 -16.75
CA SER A 253 -20.92 -10.96 -16.17
C SER A 253 -20.96 -10.61 -14.70
N TYR A 254 -19.93 -11.01 -13.92
CA TYR A 254 -19.83 -10.66 -12.50
C TYR A 254 -19.72 -9.15 -12.27
N LEU A 255 -18.89 -8.47 -13.06
CA LEU A 255 -18.77 -7.00 -12.97
C LEU A 255 -20.08 -6.28 -13.34
N GLY A 256 -20.83 -6.79 -14.32
CA GLY A 256 -22.15 -6.28 -14.67
C GLY A 256 -23.16 -6.42 -13.53
N GLN A 257 -23.14 -7.56 -12.82
CA GLN A 257 -23.96 -7.77 -11.63
C GLN A 257 -23.54 -6.81 -10.49
N ALA A 258 -22.23 -6.57 -10.30
CA ALA A 258 -21.76 -5.61 -9.32
C ALA A 258 -22.26 -4.18 -9.64
N VAL A 259 -22.18 -3.76 -10.91
CA VAL A 259 -22.72 -2.47 -11.37
C VAL A 259 -24.23 -2.38 -11.11
N ALA A 260 -24.98 -3.43 -11.39
CA ALA A 260 -26.43 -3.45 -11.15
C ALA A 260 -26.78 -3.36 -9.66
N LEU A 261 -25.95 -3.94 -8.78
CA LEU A 261 -26.16 -3.94 -7.34
C LEU A 261 -25.84 -2.59 -6.70
N GLN A 262 -24.70 -1.96 -7.05
CA GLN A 262 -24.23 -0.68 -6.51
C GLN A 262 -23.68 0.21 -7.65
N PRO A 263 -24.56 0.87 -8.43
CA PRO A 263 -24.18 1.60 -9.63
C PRO A 263 -23.42 2.92 -9.35
N ASP A 264 -23.39 3.38 -8.12
CA ASP A 264 -22.71 4.60 -7.67
C ASP A 264 -21.25 4.36 -7.27
N ARG A 265 -20.79 3.10 -7.25
CA ARG A 265 -19.41 2.73 -6.90
C ARG A 265 -18.51 2.62 -8.14
N ARG A 266 -17.27 3.13 -7.99
CA ARG A 266 -16.27 3.16 -9.08
C ARG A 266 -15.63 1.81 -9.38
N GLU A 267 -15.50 0.92 -8.40
CA GLU A 267 -14.64 -0.27 -8.48
C GLU A 267 -15.02 -1.18 -9.64
N ALA A 268 -16.30 -1.52 -9.81
CA ALA A 268 -16.73 -2.39 -10.91
C ALA A 268 -16.46 -1.76 -12.29
N TYR A 269 -16.71 -0.47 -12.48
CA TYR A 269 -16.41 0.23 -13.74
C TYR A 269 -14.90 0.30 -14.01
N PHE A 270 -14.11 0.51 -12.96
CA PHE A 270 -12.65 0.48 -13.06
C PHE A 270 -12.15 -0.91 -13.51
N TYR A 271 -12.67 -1.99 -12.93
CA TYR A 271 -12.27 -3.34 -13.32
C TYR A 271 -12.76 -3.71 -14.73
N ILE A 272 -13.92 -3.21 -15.18
CA ILE A 272 -14.36 -3.32 -16.58
C ILE A 272 -13.38 -2.60 -17.51
N ALA A 273 -12.99 -1.37 -17.18
CA ALA A 273 -12.03 -0.61 -17.97
C ALA A 273 -10.67 -1.32 -18.03
N ASN A 274 -10.19 -1.82 -16.89
CA ASN A 274 -8.94 -2.57 -16.79
C ASN A 274 -8.97 -3.88 -17.59
N HIS A 275 -10.10 -4.60 -17.57
CA HIS A 275 -10.29 -5.80 -18.41
C HIS A 275 -10.13 -5.47 -19.90
N TRP A 276 -10.77 -4.40 -20.39
CA TRP A 276 -10.70 -4.03 -21.79
C TRP A 276 -9.34 -3.46 -22.18
N SER A 277 -8.67 -2.73 -21.29
CA SER A 277 -7.30 -2.25 -21.53
C SER A 277 -6.31 -3.42 -21.67
N GLY A 278 -6.43 -4.44 -20.82
CA GLY A 278 -5.63 -5.66 -20.91
C GLY A 278 -5.86 -6.47 -22.21
N LYS A 279 -6.99 -6.22 -22.89
CA LYS A 279 -7.32 -6.77 -24.21
C LYS A 279 -6.91 -5.86 -25.39
N GLY A 280 -6.33 -4.70 -25.12
CA GLY A 280 -6.05 -3.69 -26.14
C GLY A 280 -7.30 -3.01 -26.72
N ASN A 281 -8.49 -3.26 -26.18
CA ASN A 281 -9.73 -2.62 -26.63
C ASN A 281 -9.92 -1.26 -25.96
N TRP A 282 -9.14 -0.29 -26.42
CA TRP A 282 -9.06 1.03 -25.82
C TRP A 282 -10.36 1.83 -25.91
N VAL A 283 -11.18 1.60 -26.93
CA VAL A 283 -12.50 2.26 -27.06
C VAL A 283 -13.42 1.88 -25.90
N LYS A 284 -13.49 0.57 -25.58
CA LYS A 284 -14.29 0.10 -24.45
C LYS A 284 -13.67 0.50 -23.10
N ALA A 285 -12.34 0.45 -22.99
CA ALA A 285 -11.62 0.90 -21.79
C ALA A 285 -11.88 2.39 -21.53
N TYR A 286 -11.82 3.24 -22.56
CA TYR A 286 -12.13 4.66 -22.49
C TYR A 286 -13.57 4.91 -21.99
N GLY A 287 -14.56 4.24 -22.58
CA GLY A 287 -15.96 4.40 -22.17
C GLY A 287 -16.18 4.05 -20.69
N ALA A 288 -15.64 2.90 -20.25
CA ALA A 288 -15.79 2.45 -18.87
C ALA A 288 -15.02 3.33 -17.86
N SER A 289 -13.78 3.74 -18.17
CA SER A 289 -12.99 4.63 -17.31
C SER A 289 -13.57 6.04 -17.23
N ARG A 290 -14.16 6.55 -18.31
CA ARG A 290 -14.90 7.80 -18.32
C ARG A 290 -16.09 7.74 -17.34
N THR A 291 -16.90 6.68 -17.42
CA THR A 291 -18.00 6.47 -16.47
C THR A 291 -17.50 6.42 -15.05
N CYS A 292 -16.42 5.69 -14.81
CA CYS A 292 -15.78 5.60 -13.50
C CYS A 292 -15.44 7.00 -12.92
N LEU A 293 -14.87 7.92 -13.72
CA LEU A 293 -14.51 9.26 -13.27
C LEU A 293 -15.69 10.20 -13.07
N THR A 294 -16.82 9.99 -13.77
CA THR A 294 -18.03 10.81 -13.58
C THR A 294 -18.75 10.53 -12.27
N LEU A 295 -18.52 9.35 -11.69
CA LEU A 295 -19.10 8.99 -10.40
C LEU A 295 -18.36 9.73 -9.27
N HIS A 296 -19.14 10.34 -8.38
CA HIS A 296 -18.59 10.91 -7.15
C HIS A 296 -18.31 9.81 -6.13
N ARG A 297 -17.47 10.15 -5.13
CA ARG A 297 -17.31 9.27 -3.98
C ARG A 297 -18.68 9.07 -3.32
N PRO A 298 -19.10 7.82 -3.05
CA PRO A 298 -20.40 7.55 -2.43
C PRO A 298 -20.53 8.27 -1.09
N LYS A 299 -21.72 8.86 -0.82
CA LYS A 299 -22.03 9.48 0.48
C LYS A 299 -22.32 8.43 1.56
N ALA A 300 -22.73 7.24 1.17
CA ALA A 300 -22.89 6.11 2.09
C ALA A 300 -21.53 5.68 2.63
N HIS A 301 -21.46 5.35 3.91
CA HIS A 301 -20.23 4.87 4.55
C HIS A 301 -19.97 3.41 4.16
N TYR A 302 -19.42 3.22 2.95
CA TYR A 302 -18.87 1.92 2.58
C TYR A 302 -17.46 1.81 3.19
N TRP A 303 -17.30 0.87 4.12
CA TRP A 303 -16.02 0.63 4.80
C TRP A 303 -14.98 -0.06 3.91
N ASN A 304 -15.39 -0.59 2.75
CA ASN A 304 -14.60 -1.40 1.83
C ASN A 304 -14.31 -0.72 0.48
N LEU A 305 -14.33 0.61 0.42
CA LEU A 305 -13.93 1.34 -0.79
C LEU A 305 -12.44 1.11 -1.11
N VAL A 306 -12.13 0.86 -2.37
CA VAL A 306 -10.75 0.79 -2.85
C VAL A 306 -10.24 2.21 -3.10
N GLU A 307 -9.70 2.84 -2.07
CA GLU A 307 -9.27 4.25 -2.07
C GLU A 307 -8.40 4.64 -3.26
N ALA A 308 -7.48 3.76 -3.68
CA ALA A 308 -6.62 4.01 -4.81
C ALA A 308 -7.39 4.29 -6.12
N ILE A 309 -8.55 3.65 -6.32
CA ILE A 309 -9.41 3.88 -7.48
C ILE A 309 -10.00 5.31 -7.44
N TYR A 310 -10.40 5.78 -6.24
CA TYR A 310 -10.96 7.11 -6.08
C TYR A 310 -9.90 8.21 -6.13
N ASN A 311 -8.68 7.91 -5.70
CA ASN A 311 -7.61 8.90 -5.57
C ASN A 311 -6.81 9.07 -6.87
N TRP A 312 -6.40 7.98 -7.55
CA TRP A 312 -5.51 8.10 -8.70
C TRP A 312 -5.70 7.07 -9.83
N GLN A 313 -6.08 5.80 -9.52
CA GLN A 313 -6.06 4.72 -10.52
C GLN A 313 -7.05 4.94 -11.67
N ALA A 314 -8.26 5.40 -11.35
CA ALA A 314 -9.26 5.68 -12.38
C ALA A 314 -8.82 6.85 -13.29
N MET A 315 -8.17 7.87 -12.71
CA MET A 315 -7.64 9.01 -13.46
C MET A 315 -6.50 8.58 -14.40
N ASP A 316 -5.58 7.75 -13.91
CA ASP A 316 -4.45 7.24 -14.68
C ASP A 316 -4.90 6.36 -15.85
N LEU A 317 -5.87 5.46 -15.60
CA LEU A 317 -6.43 4.61 -16.65
C LEU A 317 -7.20 5.40 -17.71
N TYR A 318 -7.98 6.41 -17.29
CA TYR A 318 -8.71 7.27 -18.23
C TYR A 318 -7.79 8.14 -19.07
N GLU A 319 -6.75 8.73 -18.49
CA GLU A 319 -5.71 9.45 -19.23
C GLU A 319 -5.07 8.57 -20.30
N THR A 320 -4.64 7.38 -19.90
CA THR A 320 -4.03 6.39 -20.80
C THR A 320 -4.98 5.99 -21.93
N ALA A 321 -6.22 5.65 -21.61
CA ALA A 321 -7.23 5.26 -22.58
C ALA A 321 -7.57 6.42 -23.55
N SER A 322 -7.63 7.66 -23.05
CA SER A 322 -7.86 8.85 -23.87
C SER A 322 -6.78 9.03 -24.93
N VAL A 323 -5.51 8.85 -24.57
CA VAL A 323 -4.39 8.89 -25.55
C VAL A 323 -4.54 7.79 -26.61
N CYS A 324 -4.85 6.57 -26.17
CA CYS A 324 -4.97 5.42 -27.08
C CYS A 324 -6.13 5.52 -28.09
N VAL A 325 -7.19 6.26 -27.77
CA VAL A 325 -8.31 6.50 -28.69
C VAL A 325 -8.20 7.82 -29.45
N GLY A 326 -7.13 8.60 -29.26
CA GLY A 326 -6.90 9.88 -29.94
C GLY A 326 -7.58 11.09 -29.29
N GLU A 327 -8.20 10.93 -28.11
CA GLU A 327 -8.82 12.01 -27.35
C GLU A 327 -7.76 12.81 -26.54
N THR A 328 -6.82 13.40 -27.28
CA THR A 328 -5.65 14.09 -26.70
C THR A 328 -6.03 15.29 -25.84
N ALA A 329 -7.11 16.01 -26.17
CA ALA A 329 -7.60 17.13 -25.38
C ALA A 329 -8.07 16.70 -23.98
N GLU A 330 -8.73 15.56 -23.86
CA GLU A 330 -9.16 15.01 -22.58
C GLU A 330 -7.93 14.54 -21.77
N ALA A 331 -6.97 13.87 -22.41
CA ALA A 331 -5.72 13.47 -21.75
C ALA A 331 -4.96 14.68 -21.17
N GLU A 332 -4.82 15.77 -21.93
CA GLU A 332 -4.18 17.00 -21.48
C GLU A 332 -4.94 17.69 -20.34
N LYS A 333 -6.27 17.63 -20.36
CA LYS A 333 -7.11 18.13 -19.27
C LYS A 333 -6.84 17.35 -17.98
N ILE A 334 -6.76 16.02 -18.04
CA ILE A 334 -6.44 15.18 -16.88
C ILE A 334 -5.03 15.47 -16.35
N LYS A 335 -4.04 15.61 -17.24
CA LYS A 335 -2.67 16.00 -16.84
C LYS A 335 -2.65 17.31 -16.05
N LYS A 336 -3.42 18.30 -16.48
CA LYS A 336 -3.52 19.60 -15.79
C LYS A 336 -4.20 19.54 -14.42
N MET A 337 -4.97 18.49 -14.15
CA MET A 337 -5.59 18.25 -12.84
C MET A 337 -4.61 17.63 -11.82
N ARG A 338 -3.51 17.07 -12.29
CA ARG A 338 -2.46 16.53 -11.39
C ARG A 338 -1.72 17.66 -10.70
N PRO A 339 -1.28 17.49 -9.45
CA PRO A 339 -0.38 18.43 -8.81
C PRO A 339 0.95 18.51 -9.55
N ALA A 340 1.73 19.56 -9.31
CA ALA A 340 3.09 19.66 -9.83
C ALA A 340 3.93 18.46 -9.32
N PRO A 341 4.72 17.81 -10.17
CA PRO A 341 5.50 16.65 -9.76
C PRO A 341 6.57 17.05 -8.74
N LYS A 342 6.71 16.26 -7.70
CA LYS A 342 7.77 16.34 -6.70
C LYS A 342 8.93 15.40 -7.03
N ILE A 343 8.60 14.28 -7.64
CA ILE A 343 9.56 13.25 -8.03
C ILE A 343 9.37 12.92 -9.50
N SER A 344 10.47 12.87 -10.26
CA SER A 344 10.49 12.35 -11.62
C SER A 344 11.24 11.03 -11.67
N ILE A 345 10.56 9.98 -12.13
CA ILE A 345 11.15 8.68 -12.44
C ILE A 345 11.60 8.69 -13.89
N VAL A 346 12.91 8.52 -14.11
CA VAL A 346 13.49 8.38 -15.44
C VAL A 346 13.74 6.89 -15.70
N HIS A 347 12.78 6.25 -16.35
CA HIS A 347 12.75 4.82 -16.59
C HIS A 347 13.25 4.49 -18.00
N ALA A 348 14.48 4.02 -18.11
CA ALA A 348 15.00 3.49 -19.37
C ALA A 348 14.58 2.03 -19.52
N THR A 349 13.97 1.71 -20.68
CA THR A 349 13.51 0.35 -21.00
C THR A 349 13.71 0.05 -22.49
N ARG A 350 13.83 -1.23 -22.87
CA ARG A 350 13.96 -1.67 -24.25
C ARG A 350 13.35 -3.04 -24.46
N GLY A 351 12.44 -3.17 -25.44
CA GLY A 351 11.84 -4.44 -25.83
C GLY A 351 10.92 -5.09 -24.82
N ARG A 352 10.55 -4.42 -23.70
CA ARG A 352 9.85 -4.99 -22.55
C ARG A 352 8.63 -4.16 -22.10
N PRO A 353 7.69 -3.81 -22.99
CA PRO A 353 6.60 -2.90 -22.65
C PRO A 353 5.72 -3.41 -21.50
N GLN A 354 5.45 -4.72 -21.42
CA GLN A 354 4.63 -5.30 -20.34
C GLN A 354 5.33 -5.21 -18.98
N ILE A 355 6.64 -5.49 -18.92
CA ILE A 355 7.42 -5.39 -17.68
C ILE A 355 7.49 -3.94 -17.24
N ALA A 356 7.80 -3.02 -18.15
CA ALA A 356 7.85 -1.59 -17.86
C ALA A 356 6.53 -1.07 -17.28
N TRP A 357 5.38 -1.50 -17.85
CA TRP A 357 4.06 -1.17 -17.32
C TRP A 357 3.81 -1.72 -15.93
N GLN A 358 4.10 -3.01 -15.72
CA GLN A 358 3.94 -3.64 -14.42
C GLN A 358 4.78 -2.95 -13.34
N ARG A 359 6.02 -2.57 -13.67
CA ARG A 359 6.90 -1.83 -12.75
C ARG A 359 6.33 -0.45 -12.42
N ARG A 360 5.93 0.33 -13.43
CA ARG A 360 5.28 1.64 -13.20
C ARG A 360 4.06 1.50 -12.27
N TRP A 361 3.17 0.56 -12.57
CA TRP A 361 1.97 0.33 -11.77
C TRP A 361 2.30 -0.07 -10.34
N MET A 362 3.26 -0.97 -10.16
CA MET A 362 3.71 -1.39 -8.83
C MET A 362 4.30 -0.22 -8.04
N TRP A 363 5.19 0.56 -8.62
CA TRP A 363 5.80 1.71 -7.97
C TRP A 363 4.78 2.75 -7.54
N LEU A 364 3.85 3.11 -8.42
CA LEU A 364 2.76 4.04 -8.11
C LEU A 364 1.81 3.49 -7.03
N SER A 365 1.56 2.19 -7.01
CA SER A 365 0.72 1.55 -5.99
C SER A 365 1.38 1.46 -4.62
N LEU A 366 2.71 1.52 -4.56
CA LEU A 366 3.50 1.52 -3.33
C LEU A 366 3.86 2.94 -2.86
N ALA A 367 3.54 3.96 -3.64
CA ALA A 367 3.75 5.36 -3.28
C ALA A 367 2.61 5.89 -2.39
N GLU A 368 2.94 6.86 -1.54
CA GLU A 368 1.97 7.58 -0.72
C GLU A 368 1.23 8.66 -1.53
N LYS A 369 1.96 9.34 -2.44
CA LYS A 369 1.43 10.43 -3.27
C LYS A 369 1.65 10.19 -4.76
N PRO A 370 1.02 9.17 -5.35
CA PRO A 370 1.30 8.76 -6.73
C PRO A 370 0.99 9.84 -7.77
N LEU A 371 0.10 10.79 -7.49
CA LEU A 371 -0.19 11.92 -8.40
C LEU A 371 0.92 12.98 -8.44
N GLU A 372 1.80 13.05 -7.44
CA GLU A 372 2.97 13.94 -7.41
C GLU A 372 4.20 13.33 -8.08
N ILE A 373 4.06 12.15 -8.73
CA ILE A 373 5.12 11.44 -9.42
C ILE A 373 4.96 11.59 -10.94
N GLU A 374 5.97 12.18 -11.58
CA GLU A 374 6.13 12.16 -13.03
C GLU A 374 6.84 10.88 -13.45
N TRP A 375 6.33 10.21 -14.48
CA TRP A 375 6.93 8.99 -15.00
C TRP A 375 7.33 9.17 -16.45
N LEU A 376 8.63 9.08 -16.75
CA LEU A 376 9.21 9.26 -18.08
C LEU A 376 9.76 7.91 -18.58
N PHE A 377 9.04 7.27 -19.51
CA PHE A 377 9.55 6.09 -20.21
C PHE A 377 10.49 6.53 -21.31
N MET A 378 11.76 6.18 -21.20
CA MET A 378 12.80 6.52 -22.15
C MET A 378 13.16 5.29 -22.99
N VAL A 379 13.06 5.39 -24.30
CA VAL A 379 13.27 4.30 -25.26
C VAL A 379 14.18 4.77 -26.38
N ASP A 380 15.12 3.94 -26.80
CA ASP A 380 15.95 4.23 -27.95
C ASP A 380 15.09 4.38 -29.23
N HIS A 381 15.45 5.34 -30.09
CA HIS A 381 14.76 5.58 -31.35
C HIS A 381 14.73 4.33 -32.25
N ASN A 382 15.78 3.50 -32.21
CA ASN A 382 15.89 2.27 -33.01
C ASN A 382 15.23 1.03 -32.39
N ASP A 383 14.57 1.15 -31.23
CA ASP A 383 13.76 0.06 -30.68
C ASP A 383 12.45 -0.05 -31.48
N PRO A 384 12.21 -1.16 -32.21
CA PRO A 384 11.02 -1.32 -33.04
C PRO A 384 9.76 -1.65 -32.21
N THR A 385 9.89 -1.83 -30.90
CA THR A 385 8.80 -2.30 -30.04
C THR A 385 7.70 -1.24 -29.92
N ASP A 386 6.46 -1.69 -29.99
CA ASP A 386 5.31 -0.86 -29.68
C ASP A 386 5.14 -0.76 -28.15
N TYR A 387 5.19 0.45 -27.66
CA TYR A 387 5.01 0.76 -26.24
C TYR A 387 3.60 1.25 -25.89
N THR A 388 2.66 1.18 -26.81
CA THR A 388 1.26 1.49 -26.47
C THR A 388 0.79 0.56 -25.33
N PRO A 389 0.23 1.06 -24.23
CA PRO A 389 -0.33 2.42 -24.01
C PRO A 389 0.64 3.44 -23.39
N HIS A 390 1.92 3.11 -23.27
CA HIS A 390 2.88 4.03 -22.65
C HIS A 390 3.19 5.17 -23.58
N GLN A 391 3.21 6.38 -23.06
CA GLN A 391 3.73 7.53 -23.76
C GLN A 391 5.27 7.50 -23.71
N ALA A 392 5.86 6.52 -24.41
CA ALA A 392 7.31 6.38 -24.42
C ALA A 392 7.96 7.52 -25.21
N ILE A 393 8.98 8.12 -24.62
CA ILE A 393 9.77 9.19 -25.23
C ILE A 393 10.95 8.54 -25.94
N ARG A 394 10.98 8.66 -27.26
CA ARG A 394 12.06 8.13 -28.07
C ARG A 394 13.23 9.09 -28.09
N CYS A 395 14.39 8.61 -27.64
CA CYS A 395 15.65 9.36 -27.65
C CYS A 395 16.58 8.86 -28.75
N ASN A 396 17.58 9.66 -29.10
CA ASN A 396 18.61 9.23 -30.05
C ASN A 396 19.32 7.98 -29.55
N PRO A 397 19.80 7.09 -30.43
CA PRO A 397 20.60 5.94 -30.03
C PRO A 397 21.83 6.36 -29.22
N GLY A 398 22.18 5.60 -28.22
CA GLY A 398 23.30 5.90 -27.32
C GLY A 398 23.21 5.08 -26.03
N GLY A 399 22.46 3.99 -26.05
CA GLY A 399 22.30 3.08 -24.93
C GLY A 399 21.57 3.67 -23.74
N ILE A 400 21.66 2.98 -22.61
CA ILE A 400 20.91 3.29 -21.40
C ILE A 400 21.29 4.63 -20.78
N VAL A 401 22.59 5.02 -20.85
CA VAL A 401 23.07 6.31 -20.33
C VAL A 401 22.45 7.48 -21.05
N ASN A 402 22.38 7.40 -22.41
CA ASN A 402 21.74 8.44 -23.18
C ASN A 402 20.23 8.54 -22.90
N ALA A 403 19.56 7.40 -22.72
CA ALA A 403 18.14 7.37 -22.35
C ALA A 403 17.92 8.07 -20.99
N TRP A 404 18.67 7.72 -19.95
CA TRP A 404 18.60 8.37 -18.65
C TRP A 404 18.93 9.87 -18.70
N ASN A 405 20.00 10.25 -19.39
CA ASN A 405 20.39 11.65 -19.52
C ASN A 405 19.35 12.49 -20.28
N THR A 406 18.74 11.91 -21.31
CA THR A 406 17.66 12.59 -22.07
C THR A 406 16.41 12.79 -21.19
N GLY A 407 16.01 11.76 -20.45
CA GLY A 407 14.89 11.86 -19.53
C GLY A 407 15.13 12.84 -18.39
N ALA A 408 16.33 12.83 -17.82
CA ALA A 408 16.72 13.75 -16.75
C ALA A 408 16.63 15.23 -17.17
N LYS A 409 16.98 15.56 -18.41
CA LYS A 409 16.88 16.94 -18.95
C LYS A 409 15.47 17.48 -19.02
N ILE A 410 14.46 16.62 -19.18
CA ILE A 410 13.03 17.00 -19.30
C ILE A 410 12.24 16.77 -18.01
N ALA A 411 12.86 16.15 -17.02
CA ALA A 411 12.26 15.88 -15.71
C ALA A 411 11.92 17.18 -14.97
N LYS A 412 10.74 17.24 -14.35
CA LYS A 412 10.18 18.42 -13.70
C LYS A 412 10.15 18.33 -12.18
N GLY A 413 10.33 17.12 -11.62
CA GLY A 413 10.32 16.91 -10.17
C GLY A 413 11.54 17.53 -9.48
N ASP A 414 11.38 17.86 -8.20
CA ASP A 414 12.46 18.36 -7.35
C ASP A 414 13.53 17.28 -7.09
N ILE A 415 13.11 16.00 -7.13
CA ILE A 415 13.94 14.81 -6.97
C ILE A 415 13.86 13.98 -8.25
N ILE A 416 15.02 13.58 -8.77
CA ILE A 416 15.15 12.70 -9.93
C ILE A 416 15.55 11.31 -9.46
N VAL A 417 14.86 10.29 -9.93
CA VAL A 417 15.14 8.88 -9.64
C VAL A 417 15.42 8.15 -10.95
N GLN A 418 16.62 7.61 -11.08
CA GLN A 418 16.97 6.71 -12.18
C GLN A 418 16.33 5.35 -11.95
N MET A 419 15.81 4.73 -13.02
CA MET A 419 15.17 3.44 -12.95
C MET A 419 15.43 2.56 -14.16
N SER A 420 15.47 1.24 -13.93
CA SER A 420 15.40 0.16 -14.91
C SER A 420 14.34 -0.89 -14.51
N ASP A 421 14.08 -1.87 -15.39
CA ASP A 421 12.97 -2.83 -15.26
C ASP A 421 13.08 -3.80 -14.06
N ASP A 422 14.18 -3.81 -13.34
CA ASP A 422 14.57 -4.80 -12.33
C ASP A 422 14.59 -4.26 -10.89
N TRP A 423 13.98 -3.10 -10.64
CA TRP A 423 13.88 -2.52 -9.30
C TRP A 423 12.49 -2.65 -8.68
N THR A 424 12.46 -3.02 -7.41
CA THR A 424 11.25 -3.03 -6.57
C THR A 424 11.42 -2.10 -5.38
N PRO A 425 10.55 -1.08 -5.23
CA PRO A 425 10.66 -0.11 -4.15
C PRO A 425 10.06 -0.67 -2.85
N PRO A 426 10.46 -0.14 -1.68
CA PRO A 426 9.72 -0.36 -0.45
C PRO A 426 8.37 0.38 -0.50
N ARG A 427 7.45 0.05 0.41
CA ARG A 427 6.22 0.83 0.61
C ARG A 427 6.56 2.27 1.02
N HIS A 428 5.77 3.24 0.56
CA HIS A 428 5.96 4.68 0.85
C HIS A 428 7.31 5.23 0.41
N TRP A 429 7.91 4.61 -0.58
CA TRP A 429 9.25 4.96 -1.06
C TRP A 429 9.38 6.45 -1.39
N ASP A 430 8.34 7.08 -1.93
CA ASP A 430 8.29 8.51 -2.26
C ASP A 430 8.36 9.40 -1.01
N ALA A 431 7.64 9.05 0.04
CA ALA A 431 7.70 9.75 1.34
C ALA A 431 9.05 9.49 2.05
N LEU A 432 9.56 8.24 1.99
CA LEU A 432 10.85 7.88 2.58
C LEU A 432 12.00 8.66 1.95
N ILE A 433 12.11 8.69 0.61
CA ILE A 433 13.18 9.44 -0.07
C ILE A 433 12.99 10.95 0.10
N SER A 434 11.75 11.46 0.09
CA SER A 434 11.50 12.90 0.32
C SER A 434 11.89 13.32 1.73
N THR A 435 11.59 12.50 2.74
CA THR A 435 11.98 12.76 4.14
C THR A 435 13.49 12.72 4.30
N ALA A 436 14.18 11.71 3.74
CA ALA A 436 15.62 11.59 3.81
C ALA A 436 16.33 12.73 3.05
N MET A 437 15.80 13.14 1.91
CA MET A 437 16.32 14.26 1.11
C MET A 437 16.13 15.59 1.84
N GLY A 438 15.02 15.78 2.56
CA GLY A 438 14.68 17.03 3.25
C GLY A 438 14.54 18.20 2.27
N ASP A 439 15.20 19.33 2.55
CA ASP A 439 15.24 20.48 1.64
C ASP A 439 15.93 20.11 0.32
N THR A 440 15.24 20.30 -0.80
CA THR A 440 15.68 19.97 -2.16
C THR A 440 16.33 21.14 -2.90
N ALA A 441 16.42 22.31 -2.29
CA ALA A 441 17.07 23.48 -2.90
C ALA A 441 18.61 23.29 -3.06
N GLY A 442 19.22 22.50 -2.16
CA GLY A 442 20.63 22.17 -2.18
C GLY A 442 20.98 21.00 -3.12
N GLU A 443 22.29 20.86 -3.38
CA GLU A 443 22.82 19.72 -4.13
C GLU A 443 22.91 18.50 -3.22
N LYS A 444 22.15 17.44 -3.54
CA LYS A 444 22.14 16.20 -2.76
C LYS A 444 22.01 14.99 -3.66
N VAL A 445 22.64 13.90 -3.24
CA VAL A 445 22.52 12.55 -3.79
C VAL A 445 22.18 11.61 -2.64
N LEU A 446 21.14 10.80 -2.79
CA LEU A 446 20.68 9.91 -1.74
C LEU A 446 21.33 8.53 -1.87
N ALA A 447 21.99 8.06 -0.83
CA ALA A 447 22.57 6.71 -0.75
C ALA A 447 21.53 5.73 -0.18
N VAL A 448 20.84 4.99 -1.04
CA VAL A 448 19.90 3.92 -0.67
C VAL A 448 20.56 2.54 -0.77
N SER A 449 19.97 1.51 -0.17
CA SER A 449 20.41 0.12 -0.28
C SER A 449 19.73 -0.58 -1.45
N ASP A 450 20.49 -1.41 -2.21
CA ASP A 450 19.95 -2.33 -3.22
C ASP A 450 19.54 -3.69 -2.62
N GLY A 451 19.79 -3.89 -1.32
CA GLY A 451 19.54 -5.14 -0.60
C GLY A 451 20.60 -6.22 -0.78
N LEU A 452 21.61 -5.97 -1.61
CA LEU A 452 22.65 -6.97 -1.96
C LEU A 452 24.06 -6.54 -1.55
N ARG A 453 24.38 -5.25 -1.71
CA ARG A 453 25.72 -4.70 -1.53
C ARG A 453 25.94 -4.09 -0.15
N THR A 454 27.17 -4.18 0.32
CA THR A 454 27.63 -3.60 1.59
C THR A 454 28.68 -2.50 1.41
N ASP A 455 29.11 -2.25 0.15
CA ASP A 455 30.05 -1.20 -0.19
C ASP A 455 29.35 0.18 -0.35
N LYS A 456 30.13 1.18 -0.80
CA LYS A 456 29.62 2.55 -0.95
C LYS A 456 28.98 2.84 -2.31
N LEU A 457 28.91 1.87 -3.24
CA LEU A 457 28.38 2.11 -4.57
C LEU A 457 26.90 2.56 -4.52
N LEU A 458 26.60 3.61 -5.28
CA LEU A 458 25.24 4.15 -5.45
C LEU A 458 24.62 3.53 -6.70
N CYS A 459 24.07 2.32 -6.56
CA CYS A 459 23.50 1.54 -7.69
C CYS A 459 22.26 2.17 -8.32
N MET A 460 21.58 3.06 -7.59
CA MET A 460 20.42 3.83 -8.07
C MET A 460 20.71 5.30 -7.87
N ALA A 461 20.74 6.08 -8.95
CA ALA A 461 20.91 7.51 -8.86
C ALA A 461 19.61 8.19 -8.41
N ILE A 462 19.61 8.73 -7.19
CA ILE A 462 18.52 9.56 -6.63
C ILE A 462 19.15 10.89 -6.22
N LEU A 463 18.77 11.96 -6.90
CA LEU A 463 19.41 13.25 -6.69
C LEU A 463 18.43 14.42 -6.81
N THR A 464 18.82 15.57 -6.26
CA THR A 464 18.05 16.81 -6.42
C THR A 464 18.21 17.39 -7.82
N GLN A 465 17.19 18.10 -8.27
CA GLN A 465 17.23 18.87 -9.52
C GLN A 465 18.38 19.89 -9.52
N SER A 466 18.74 20.43 -8.36
CA SER A 466 19.88 21.32 -8.17
C SER A 466 21.22 20.63 -8.49
N ARG A 467 21.41 19.40 -7.97
CA ARG A 467 22.59 18.56 -8.28
C ARG A 467 22.65 18.23 -9.77
N LEU A 468 21.54 17.80 -10.37
CA LEU A 468 21.47 17.48 -11.80
C LEU A 468 21.89 18.68 -12.68
N LYS A 469 21.39 19.87 -12.34
CA LYS A 469 21.74 21.10 -13.08
C LYS A 469 23.24 21.44 -12.99
N LYS A 470 23.86 21.23 -11.83
CA LYS A 470 25.28 21.51 -11.65
C LYS A 470 26.17 20.53 -12.41
N GLN A 471 25.89 19.22 -12.31
CA GLN A 471 26.72 18.23 -13.02
C GLN A 471 26.39 18.11 -14.51
N GLY A 472 25.21 18.59 -14.96
CA GLY A 472 24.84 18.68 -16.38
C GLY A 472 24.32 17.38 -17.01
N HIS A 473 24.38 16.25 -16.32
CA HIS A 473 23.98 14.92 -16.76
C HIS A 473 23.59 14.07 -15.56
N LEU A 474 22.84 12.97 -15.77
CA LEU A 474 22.55 11.99 -14.73
C LEU A 474 23.75 11.05 -14.53
N PHE A 475 24.25 10.48 -15.65
CA PHE A 475 25.51 9.74 -15.72
C PHE A 475 26.43 10.35 -16.78
N HIS A 476 27.74 10.23 -16.58
CA HIS A 476 28.74 10.85 -17.48
C HIS A 476 28.56 10.29 -18.91
N PRO A 477 28.49 11.16 -19.93
CA PRO A 477 28.19 10.76 -21.31
C PRO A 477 29.24 9.80 -21.92
N ASP A 478 30.46 9.80 -21.48
CA ASP A 478 31.53 8.93 -22.00
C ASP A 478 31.17 7.43 -21.82
N TYR A 479 30.33 7.10 -20.84
CA TYR A 479 29.88 5.72 -20.60
C TYR A 479 28.78 5.25 -21.57
N GLN A 480 28.39 6.04 -22.56
CA GLN A 480 27.41 5.59 -23.57
C GLN A 480 27.93 4.39 -24.38
N ASP A 481 29.20 4.42 -24.75
CA ASP A 481 29.80 3.33 -25.56
C ASP A 481 30.04 2.03 -24.76
N SER A 482 30.03 2.12 -23.44
CA SER A 482 30.08 0.95 -22.54
C SER A 482 28.68 0.45 -22.12
N ASP A 483 27.62 0.97 -22.73
CA ASP A 483 26.21 0.72 -22.37
C ASP A 483 25.95 0.96 -20.86
N GLY A 484 26.67 1.93 -20.27
CA GLY A 484 26.53 2.32 -18.87
C GLY A 484 27.34 1.50 -17.87
N ILE A 485 28.10 0.51 -18.30
CA ILE A 485 28.96 -0.27 -17.39
C ILE A 485 30.00 0.68 -16.76
N TYR A 486 30.08 0.69 -15.43
CA TYR A 486 30.86 1.56 -14.56
C TYR A 486 30.39 3.02 -14.45
N SER A 487 29.27 3.41 -15.08
CA SER A 487 28.73 4.77 -14.92
C SER A 487 28.29 5.09 -13.49
N ASP A 488 27.83 4.08 -12.76
CA ASP A 488 27.48 4.15 -11.33
C ASP A 488 28.70 4.31 -10.43
N ASN A 489 29.87 3.78 -10.82
CA ASN A 489 31.13 3.97 -10.11
C ASN A 489 31.57 5.45 -10.18
N GLU A 490 31.59 6.04 -11.38
CA GLU A 490 31.92 7.46 -11.59
C GLU A 490 30.94 8.37 -10.86
N PHE A 491 29.63 8.11 -11.00
CA PHE A 491 28.59 8.85 -10.28
C PHE A 491 28.79 8.81 -8.77
N THR A 492 29.12 7.63 -8.24
CA THR A 492 29.41 7.45 -6.81
C THR A 492 30.62 8.26 -6.37
N GLU A 493 31.73 8.12 -7.09
CA GLU A 493 32.97 8.82 -6.77
C GLU A 493 32.80 10.35 -6.79
N SER A 494 32.20 10.87 -7.84
CA SER A 494 31.87 12.29 -7.99
C SER A 494 30.99 12.81 -6.83
N ALA A 495 29.94 12.07 -6.46
CA ALA A 495 29.04 12.47 -5.38
C ALA A 495 29.75 12.51 -4.01
N TYR A 496 30.60 11.52 -3.71
CA TYR A 496 31.37 11.51 -2.46
C TYR A 496 32.47 12.57 -2.43
N GLN A 497 33.17 12.81 -3.55
CA GLN A 497 34.21 13.88 -3.66
C GLN A 497 33.59 15.27 -3.44
N ASP A 498 32.41 15.51 -3.99
CA ASP A 498 31.68 16.77 -3.81
C ASP A 498 31.03 16.91 -2.42
N GLY A 499 31.00 15.86 -1.61
CA GLY A 499 30.42 15.88 -0.27
C GLY A 499 28.90 16.05 -0.26
N VAL A 500 28.19 15.63 -1.33
CA VAL A 500 26.73 15.84 -1.49
C VAL A 500 25.90 14.61 -1.14
N VAL A 501 26.52 13.52 -0.68
CA VAL A 501 25.85 12.27 -0.35
C VAL A 501 25.11 12.39 0.97
N VAL A 502 23.81 12.07 0.94
CA VAL A 502 22.96 11.92 2.12
C VAL A 502 22.76 10.44 2.39
N GLU A 503 23.17 9.99 3.57
CA GLU A 503 23.10 8.58 3.95
C GLU A 503 21.65 8.15 4.26
N ALA A 504 21.14 7.18 3.52
CA ALA A 504 19.79 6.65 3.64
C ALA A 504 19.70 5.14 3.32
N ARG A 505 20.75 4.34 3.58
CA ARG A 505 20.78 2.90 3.30
C ARG A 505 19.81 2.06 4.15
N HIS A 506 19.17 2.67 5.13
CA HIS A 506 18.00 2.07 5.79
C HIS A 506 16.77 1.98 4.84
N ILE A 507 16.74 2.72 3.73
CA ILE A 507 15.74 2.62 2.67
C ILE A 507 16.24 1.62 1.65
N GLN A 508 15.56 0.48 1.53
CA GLN A 508 15.97 -0.59 0.65
C GLN A 508 15.10 -0.66 -0.60
N PHE A 509 15.71 -0.41 -1.77
CA PHE A 509 15.13 -0.72 -3.07
C PHE A 509 15.70 -2.07 -3.53
N LYS A 510 14.85 -3.08 -3.67
CA LYS A 510 15.32 -4.43 -4.02
C LYS A 510 15.72 -4.48 -5.49
N HIS A 511 16.99 -4.83 -5.75
CA HIS A 511 17.51 -5.04 -7.09
C HIS A 511 17.29 -6.51 -7.50
N GLU A 512 16.36 -6.76 -8.43
CA GLU A 512 15.96 -8.10 -8.86
C GLU A 512 16.71 -8.57 -10.12
N ASN A 513 17.93 -8.06 -10.34
CA ASN A 513 18.74 -8.45 -11.47
C ASN A 513 19.10 -9.96 -11.38
N PRO A 514 18.72 -10.78 -12.38
CA PRO A 514 18.96 -12.21 -12.37
C PRO A 514 20.43 -12.62 -12.24
N MET A 515 21.37 -11.76 -12.67
CA MET A 515 22.81 -12.02 -12.54
C MET A 515 23.26 -12.09 -11.06
N PHE A 516 22.60 -11.36 -10.17
CA PHE A 516 22.91 -11.32 -8.74
C PHE A 516 21.93 -12.14 -7.90
N ALA A 517 20.70 -12.32 -8.37
CA ALA A 517 19.64 -13.03 -7.66
C ALA A 517 19.56 -14.53 -7.99
N GLY A 518 20.47 -15.06 -8.83
CA GLY A 518 20.55 -16.50 -9.16
C GLY A 518 19.50 -16.96 -10.19
N GLY A 519 18.96 -16.03 -11.00
CA GLY A 519 18.02 -16.32 -12.08
C GLY A 519 18.70 -16.50 -13.45
N ASN A 520 17.90 -16.86 -14.48
CA ASN A 520 18.36 -16.92 -15.86
C ASN A 520 18.21 -15.56 -16.52
N PRO A 521 19.32 -14.90 -16.97
CA PRO A 521 19.25 -13.63 -17.66
C PRO A 521 18.57 -13.81 -19.04
N ASP A 522 17.69 -12.86 -19.39
CA ASP A 522 17.13 -12.80 -20.74
C ASP A 522 18.14 -12.28 -21.78
N GLU A 523 17.73 -12.21 -23.05
CA GLU A 523 18.61 -11.79 -24.14
C GLU A 523 19.08 -10.34 -24.01
N GLN A 524 18.24 -9.45 -23.51
CA GLN A 524 18.59 -8.05 -23.28
C GLN A 524 19.69 -7.92 -22.22
N LEU A 525 19.53 -8.60 -21.10
CA LEU A 525 20.52 -8.60 -20.02
C LEU A 525 21.84 -9.26 -20.44
N LYS A 526 21.78 -10.33 -21.25
CA LYS A 526 22.98 -10.94 -21.84
C LYS A 526 23.71 -9.98 -22.78
N ASN A 527 22.96 -9.23 -23.59
CA ASN A 527 23.53 -8.24 -24.51
C ASN A 527 24.19 -7.09 -23.76
N HIS A 528 23.58 -6.58 -22.70
CA HIS A 528 24.13 -5.55 -21.82
C HIS A 528 25.43 -6.00 -21.11
N ASN A 529 25.56 -7.26 -20.73
CA ASN A 529 26.71 -7.79 -19.99
C ASN A 529 27.77 -8.43 -20.91
N LYS A 530 27.93 -7.98 -22.14
CA LYS A 530 29.01 -8.44 -23.03
C LYS A 530 30.37 -7.99 -22.53
N PRO A 531 31.43 -8.86 -22.63
CA PRO A 531 32.78 -8.51 -22.19
C PRO A 531 33.32 -7.19 -22.79
N GLU A 532 32.95 -6.90 -24.03
CA GLU A 532 33.39 -5.69 -24.73
C GLU A 532 32.94 -4.38 -24.03
N PHE A 533 31.77 -4.37 -23.36
CA PHE A 533 31.30 -3.21 -22.62
C PHE A 533 32.07 -3.01 -21.32
N TYR A 534 32.46 -4.10 -20.66
CA TYR A 534 33.33 -4.02 -19.47
C TYR A 534 34.72 -3.49 -19.81
N GLU A 535 35.32 -3.91 -20.94
CA GLU A 535 36.60 -3.38 -21.38
C GLU A 535 36.53 -1.90 -21.76
N LYS A 536 35.46 -1.49 -22.45
CA LYS A 536 35.23 -0.07 -22.77
C LYS A 536 35.03 0.78 -21.53
N GLY A 537 34.19 0.33 -20.59
CA GLY A 537 33.94 1.08 -19.36
C GLY A 537 35.17 1.22 -18.45
N LYS A 538 36.07 0.22 -18.43
CA LYS A 538 37.34 0.32 -17.71
C LYS A 538 38.33 1.32 -18.35
N ALA A 539 38.22 1.56 -19.65
CA ALA A 539 39.11 2.46 -20.37
C ALA A 539 38.77 3.93 -20.21
N ILE A 540 37.56 4.23 -19.71
CA ILE A 540 37.09 5.58 -19.39
C ILE A 540 37.58 5.99 -18.01
#